data_db886d6e18a19a616371f125cbbaf4e4
#
_entry.id   db886d6e18a19a616371f125cbbaf4e4
#
_cell.length_a   1.000
_cell.length_b   1.000
_cell.length_c   1.000
_cell.angle_alpha   90.00
_cell.angle_beta   90.00
_cell.angle_gamma   90.00
#
_symmetry.space_group_name_H-M   'P 1'
#
loop_
_entity.id
_entity.type
_entity.pdbx_description
1 polymer ?
#
loop_
_entity_poly.entity_id
_entity_poly.type
_entity_poly.pdbx_seq_one_letter_code
_entity_poly.pdbx_strand_id
1 'polypeptide(L)'
;MTLSTEDQVRDYAKEILGFNEIEENINQGTGQITTFNQLGFKEYSDKPDGWYLPKNMNDVAIILETKSEERDISKQIFIDELIKNIDIISSKYKKTIGILYNGKEIAIYKNKELIRVANKLQHMQ
;
A
#
# COMPACT_ATOMS: atom_id res chain seq x y z
N MET A 1 -12.03 -12.50 -21.30
CA MET A 1 -11.41 -12.49 -19.98
C MET A 1 -11.71 -11.18 -19.26
N THR A 2 -12.19 -11.26 -18.06
CA THR A 2 -12.55 -10.08 -17.28
C THR A 2 -11.34 -9.57 -16.50
N LEU A 3 -11.09 -8.27 -16.58
CA LEU A 3 -10.01 -7.64 -15.79
C LEU A 3 -10.41 -7.60 -14.30
N SER A 4 -9.43 -7.72 -13.43
CA SER A 4 -9.64 -7.68 -11.99
C SER A 4 -10.11 -6.30 -11.53
N THR A 5 -11.11 -6.29 -10.67
CA THR A 5 -11.58 -5.06 -10.02
C THR A 5 -10.59 -4.62 -8.94
N GLU A 6 -10.73 -3.39 -8.46
CA GLU A 6 -9.90 -2.90 -7.36
C GLU A 6 -10.02 -3.77 -6.11
N ASP A 7 -11.24 -4.23 -5.79
CA ASP A 7 -11.45 -5.12 -4.64
C ASP A 7 -10.72 -6.44 -4.79
N GLN A 8 -10.76 -7.04 -5.98
CA GLN A 8 -10.04 -8.28 -6.26
C GLN A 8 -8.53 -8.07 -6.16
N VAL A 9 -8.02 -6.96 -6.68
CA VAL A 9 -6.59 -6.61 -6.58
C VAL A 9 -6.18 -6.46 -5.12
N ARG A 10 -7.01 -5.81 -4.31
CA ARG A 10 -6.74 -5.63 -2.89
C ARG A 10 -6.69 -6.97 -2.17
N ASP A 11 -7.60 -7.89 -2.49
CA ASP A 11 -7.61 -9.22 -1.91
C ASP A 11 -6.36 -10.02 -2.27
N TYR A 12 -5.91 -9.94 -3.51
CA TYR A 12 -4.65 -10.56 -3.92
C TYR A 12 -3.46 -9.98 -3.14
N ALA A 13 -3.41 -8.66 -3.02
CA ALA A 13 -2.33 -7.99 -2.29
C ALA A 13 -2.33 -8.42 -0.82
N LYS A 14 -3.49 -8.54 -0.21
CA LYS A 14 -3.63 -9.01 1.17
C LYS A 14 -3.01 -10.38 1.36
N GLU A 15 -3.27 -11.30 0.46
CA GLU A 15 -2.71 -12.65 0.53
C GLU A 15 -1.20 -12.67 0.31
N ILE A 16 -0.74 -11.96 -0.72
CA ILE A 16 0.69 -11.94 -1.07
C ILE A 16 1.53 -11.29 0.04
N LEU A 17 1.05 -10.18 0.59
CA LEU A 17 1.79 -9.42 1.59
C LEU A 17 1.55 -9.89 3.02
N GLY A 18 0.52 -10.71 3.25
CA GLY A 18 0.22 -11.22 4.57
C GLY A 18 -0.34 -10.16 5.54
N PHE A 19 -0.92 -9.07 5.03
CA PHE A 19 -1.41 -7.97 5.87
C PHE A 19 -2.66 -8.31 6.68
N ASN A 20 -3.21 -9.50 6.50
CA ASN A 20 -4.38 -9.95 7.25
C ASN A 20 -4.02 -10.81 8.47
N GLU A 21 -2.75 -11.07 8.71
CA GLU A 21 -2.32 -11.85 9.85
C GLU A 21 -2.40 -11.04 11.14
N ILE A 22 -2.74 -11.70 12.23
CA ILE A 22 -2.81 -11.06 13.55
C ILE A 22 -1.46 -11.16 14.22
N GLU A 23 -0.86 -10.00 14.51
CA GLU A 23 0.41 -9.94 15.24
C GLU A 23 0.33 -8.88 16.34
N GLU A 24 0.86 -9.21 17.51
CA GLU A 24 0.75 -8.38 18.70
C GLU A 24 1.45 -7.02 18.52
N ASN A 25 2.59 -7.00 17.85
CA ASN A 25 3.42 -5.80 17.74
C ASN A 25 3.30 -5.07 16.41
N ILE A 26 2.31 -5.45 15.61
CA ILE A 26 2.12 -4.87 14.29
C ILE A 26 0.63 -4.60 14.07
N ASN A 27 0.31 -3.37 13.72
CA ASN A 27 -1.03 -3.03 13.24
C ASN A 27 -1.01 -3.19 11.73
N GLN A 28 -1.69 -4.18 11.21
CA GLN A 28 -1.73 -4.44 9.77
C GLN A 28 -3.13 -4.82 9.32
N GLY A 29 -3.44 -4.50 8.09
CA GLY A 29 -4.74 -4.82 7.51
C GLY A 29 -4.91 -4.29 6.10
N THR A 30 -6.06 -4.61 5.53
CA THR A 30 -6.50 -4.09 4.24
C THR A 30 -7.99 -3.76 4.32
N GLY A 31 -8.46 -2.86 3.46
CA GLY A 31 -9.88 -2.55 3.39
C GLY A 31 -10.15 -1.15 2.87
N GLN A 32 -11.41 -0.72 2.96
CA GLN A 32 -11.85 0.58 2.47
C GLN A 32 -12.47 1.46 3.55
N ILE A 33 -12.46 1.00 4.80
CA ILE A 33 -13.19 1.70 5.87
C ILE A 33 -12.29 2.26 6.96
N THR A 34 -11.03 1.86 7.00
CA THR A 34 -10.10 2.32 8.04
C THR A 34 -9.40 3.59 7.59
N THR A 35 -9.54 4.66 8.36
CA THR A 35 -8.90 5.94 8.09
C THR A 35 -7.52 6.00 8.73
N PHE A 36 -6.66 6.89 8.23
CA PHE A 36 -5.39 7.17 8.89
C PHE A 36 -5.59 7.68 10.31
N ASN A 37 -6.66 8.44 10.56
CA ASN A 37 -7.00 8.89 11.91
C ASN A 37 -7.16 7.69 12.87
N GLN A 38 -7.88 6.66 12.44
CA GLN A 38 -8.07 5.44 13.24
C GLN A 38 -6.76 4.68 13.45
N LEU A 39 -5.80 4.85 12.55
CA LEU A 39 -4.47 4.23 12.66
C LEU A 39 -3.49 5.06 13.50
N GLY A 40 -3.94 6.16 14.06
CA GLY A 40 -3.12 7.00 14.92
C GLY A 40 -2.53 8.24 14.26
N PHE A 41 -2.89 8.51 13.02
CA PHE A 41 -2.45 9.71 12.29
C PHE A 41 -3.58 10.73 12.29
N LYS A 42 -3.73 11.43 13.39
CA LYS A 42 -4.84 12.37 13.60
C LYS A 42 -4.93 13.42 12.50
N GLU A 43 -6.13 13.87 12.23
CA GLU A 43 -6.47 14.90 11.24
C GLU A 43 -6.56 14.38 9.79
N TYR A 44 -6.20 13.13 9.54
CA TYR A 44 -6.28 12.57 8.18
C TYR A 44 -7.44 11.60 8.07
N SER A 45 -8.41 11.94 7.22
CA SER A 45 -9.59 11.11 6.96
C SER A 45 -9.40 10.18 5.75
N ASP A 46 -8.29 10.28 5.06
CA ASP A 46 -7.98 9.38 3.95
C ASP A 46 -7.89 7.94 4.44
N LYS A 47 -8.18 7.01 3.55
CA LYS A 47 -8.21 5.58 3.84
C LYS A 47 -7.18 4.86 2.98
N PRO A 48 -6.12 4.27 3.57
CA PRO A 48 -5.21 3.45 2.80
C PRO A 48 -5.88 2.13 2.44
N ASP A 49 -5.51 1.54 1.32
CA ASP A 49 -6.01 0.22 0.93
C ASP A 49 -5.38 -0.88 1.76
N GLY A 50 -4.16 -0.68 2.19
CA GLY A 50 -3.47 -1.60 3.09
C GLY A 50 -2.40 -0.89 3.90
N TRP A 51 -2.09 -1.45 5.06
CA TRP A 51 -1.11 -0.86 5.96
C TRP A 51 -0.39 -1.95 6.74
N TYR A 52 0.85 -1.68 7.06
CA TYR A 52 1.69 -2.50 7.92
C TYR A 52 2.48 -1.52 8.79
N LEU A 53 2.06 -1.39 10.04
CA LEU A 53 2.56 -0.37 10.96
C LEU A 53 3.12 -1.02 12.22
N PRO A 54 4.44 -1.27 12.27
CA PRO A 54 5.05 -1.82 13.47
C PRO A 54 4.88 -0.88 14.67
N LYS A 55 4.75 -1.45 15.85
CA LYS A 55 4.68 -0.70 17.09
C LYS A 55 5.97 0.07 17.35
N ASN A 56 7.10 -0.53 16.99
CA ASN A 56 8.39 0.14 17.02
C ASN A 56 8.54 1.07 15.81
N MET A 57 8.57 2.36 16.04
CA MET A 57 8.61 3.36 14.96
C MET A 57 9.97 3.45 14.25
N ASN A 58 10.96 2.69 14.70
CA ASN A 58 12.24 2.56 14.00
C ASN A 58 12.21 1.45 12.95
N ASP A 59 11.17 0.61 12.96
CA ASP A 59 11.00 -0.44 11.97
C ASP A 59 10.32 0.13 10.71
N VAL A 60 10.38 -0.64 9.63
CA VAL A 60 9.83 -0.22 8.33
C VAL A 60 8.31 -0.30 8.35
N ALA A 61 7.65 0.80 8.01
CA ALA A 61 6.21 0.84 7.80
C ALA A 61 5.90 0.74 6.31
N ILE A 62 4.77 0.10 5.98
CA ILE A 62 4.37 -0.09 4.59
C ILE A 62 2.95 0.42 4.39
N ILE A 63 2.74 1.16 3.31
CA ILE A 63 1.43 1.60 2.84
C ILE A 63 1.17 1.00 1.46
N LEU A 64 -0.02 0.48 1.28
CA LEU A 64 -0.48 -0.11 0.02
C LEU A 64 -1.59 0.74 -0.58
N GLU A 65 -1.47 1.03 -1.87
CA GLU A 65 -2.55 1.55 -2.69
C GLU A 65 -2.80 0.59 -3.83
N THR A 66 -4.06 0.27 -4.07
CA THR A 66 -4.46 -0.63 -5.16
C THR A 66 -5.35 0.09 -6.15
N LYS A 67 -5.26 -0.34 -7.40
CA LYS A 67 -6.12 0.11 -8.49
C LYS A 67 -6.61 -1.12 -9.24
N SER A 68 -7.72 -0.98 -9.97
CA SER A 68 -8.18 -2.04 -10.83
C SER A 68 -7.16 -2.35 -11.93
N GLU A 69 -7.21 -3.56 -12.46
CA GLU A 69 -6.24 -4.03 -13.45
C GLU A 69 -6.19 -3.16 -14.71
N GLU A 70 -7.29 -2.53 -15.07
CA GLU A 70 -7.36 -1.65 -16.24
C GLU A 70 -6.63 -0.31 -16.06
N ARG A 71 -6.28 0.06 -14.82
CA ARG A 71 -5.64 1.33 -14.53
C ARG A 71 -4.14 1.25 -14.74
N ASP A 72 -3.59 2.29 -15.33
CA ASP A 72 -2.15 2.44 -15.53
C ASP A 72 -1.56 3.09 -14.28
N ILE A 73 -0.83 2.31 -13.48
CA ILE A 73 -0.25 2.78 -12.22
C ILE A 73 0.94 3.73 -12.43
N SER A 74 1.40 3.92 -13.66
CA SER A 74 2.43 4.92 -13.94
C SER A 74 1.87 6.33 -14.04
N LYS A 75 0.55 6.50 -13.99
CA LYS A 75 -0.08 7.81 -14.03
C LYS A 75 0.24 8.62 -12.78
N GLN A 76 0.57 9.88 -12.98
CA GLN A 76 1.00 10.76 -11.90
C GLN A 76 -0.05 10.90 -10.79
N ILE A 77 -1.33 10.91 -11.13
CA ILE A 77 -2.39 11.04 -10.13
C ILE A 77 -2.34 9.91 -9.10
N PHE A 78 -2.04 8.68 -9.53
CA PHE A 78 -1.95 7.53 -8.62
C PHE A 78 -0.66 7.57 -7.80
N ILE A 79 0.43 8.00 -8.42
CA ILE A 79 1.70 8.18 -7.73
C ILE A 79 1.55 9.25 -6.65
N ASP A 80 0.88 10.36 -6.95
CA ASP A 80 0.66 11.44 -6.00
C ASP A 80 -0.18 10.98 -4.81
N GLU A 81 -1.19 10.14 -5.03
CA GLU A 81 -1.99 9.56 -3.94
C GLU A 81 -1.10 8.71 -3.01
N LEU A 82 -0.26 7.86 -3.58
CA LEU A 82 0.66 7.05 -2.79
C LEU A 82 1.65 7.91 -2.01
N ILE A 83 2.26 8.88 -2.66
CA ILE A 83 3.22 9.79 -2.01
C ILE A 83 2.56 10.56 -0.87
N LYS A 84 1.34 11.02 -1.05
CA LYS A 84 0.56 11.67 0.00
C LYS A 84 0.41 10.76 1.21
N ASN A 85 0.08 9.50 0.98
CA ASN A 85 -0.08 8.52 2.05
C ASN A 85 1.25 8.19 2.74
N ILE A 86 2.33 8.11 1.97
CA ILE A 86 3.67 7.95 2.53
C ILE A 86 4.01 9.14 3.44
N ASP A 87 3.69 10.37 3.01
CA ASP A 87 3.92 11.57 3.81
C ASP A 87 3.19 11.50 5.16
N ILE A 88 1.96 11.00 5.15
CA ILE A 88 1.18 10.86 6.38
C ILE A 88 1.90 9.96 7.37
N ILE A 89 2.30 8.76 6.95
CA ILE A 89 2.96 7.83 7.87
C ILE A 89 4.39 8.24 8.22
N SER A 90 5.03 9.06 7.39
CA SER A 90 6.38 9.57 7.63
C SER A 90 6.44 10.52 8.82
N SER A 91 5.29 11.01 9.31
CA SER A 91 5.25 11.80 10.53
C SER A 91 5.68 10.98 11.75
N LYS A 92 5.57 9.65 11.70
CA LYS A 92 5.92 8.74 12.79
C LYS A 92 7.03 7.75 12.44
N TYR A 93 7.13 7.36 11.17
CA TYR A 93 8.07 6.33 10.73
C TYR A 93 9.14 6.94 9.83
N LYS A 94 10.40 6.72 10.16
CA LYS A 94 11.53 7.21 9.36
C LYS A 94 11.75 6.38 8.10
N LYS A 95 11.40 5.09 8.18
CA LYS A 95 11.57 4.14 7.08
C LYS A 95 10.20 3.75 6.57
N THR A 96 9.88 4.18 5.36
CA THR A 96 8.56 3.91 4.78
C THR A 96 8.70 3.25 3.41
N ILE A 97 7.84 2.28 3.17
CA ILE A 97 7.69 1.65 1.86
C ILE A 97 6.27 1.92 1.38
N GLY A 98 6.15 2.42 0.16
CA GLY A 98 4.87 2.56 -0.51
C GLY A 98 4.77 1.56 -1.65
N ILE A 99 3.62 0.92 -1.78
CA ILE A 99 3.36 -0.04 -2.84
C ILE A 99 2.13 0.40 -3.60
N LEU A 100 2.26 0.53 -4.91
CA LEU A 100 1.16 0.80 -5.83
C LEU A 100 1.00 -0.43 -6.73
N TYR A 101 -0.19 -1.01 -6.74
CA TYR A 101 -0.41 -2.32 -7.35
C TYR A 101 -1.78 -2.37 -8.05
N ASN A 102 -1.81 -2.93 -9.25
CA ASN A 102 -3.07 -3.12 -10.00
C ASN A 102 -3.36 -4.58 -10.37
N GLY A 103 -2.67 -5.53 -9.74
CA GLY A 103 -2.83 -6.95 -10.06
C GLY A 103 -1.93 -7.44 -11.19
N LYS A 104 -1.39 -6.54 -11.97
CA LYS A 104 -0.60 -6.82 -13.16
C LYS A 104 0.80 -6.23 -13.04
N GLU A 105 0.89 -4.99 -12.56
CA GLU A 105 2.13 -4.28 -12.34
C GLU A 105 2.22 -3.82 -10.90
N ILE A 106 3.43 -3.70 -10.40
CA ILE A 106 3.69 -3.22 -9.04
C ILE A 106 4.79 -2.17 -9.09
N ALA A 107 4.58 -1.07 -8.38
CA ALA A 107 5.60 -0.04 -8.21
C ALA A 107 5.89 0.09 -6.72
N ILE A 108 7.16 0.07 -6.36
CA ILE A 108 7.62 0.13 -4.97
C ILE A 108 8.44 1.39 -4.77
N TYR A 109 8.07 2.15 -3.74
CA TYR A 109 8.73 3.39 -3.35
C TYR A 109 9.35 3.21 -1.98
N LYS A 110 10.60 3.63 -1.83
CA LYS A 110 11.25 3.76 -0.54
C LYS A 110 11.22 5.23 -0.16
N ASN A 111 10.52 5.53 0.93
CA ASN A 111 10.15 6.91 1.23
C ASN A 111 9.41 7.48 0.01
N LYS A 112 9.89 8.53 -0.61
CA LYS A 112 9.23 9.11 -1.80
C LYS A 112 9.92 8.77 -3.11
N GLU A 113 10.90 7.87 -3.08
CA GLU A 113 11.71 7.55 -4.25
C GLU A 113 11.31 6.20 -4.83
N LEU A 114 11.05 6.19 -6.14
CA LEU A 114 10.75 4.96 -6.86
C LEU A 114 12.00 4.08 -6.90
N ILE A 115 11.90 2.87 -6.35
CA ILE A 115 13.02 1.93 -6.34
C ILE A 115 12.81 0.74 -7.25
N ARG A 116 11.56 0.43 -7.63
CA ARG A 116 11.29 -0.72 -8.48
C ARG A 116 9.93 -0.64 -9.15
N VAL A 117 9.89 -1.04 -10.42
CA VAL A 117 8.65 -1.34 -11.14
C VAL A 117 8.80 -2.76 -11.68
N ALA A 118 7.77 -3.57 -11.50
CA ALA A 118 7.80 -4.96 -11.94
C ALA A 118 6.45 -5.36 -12.53
N ASN A 119 6.51 -6.27 -13.51
CA ASN A 119 5.31 -6.89 -14.06
C ASN A 119 5.14 -8.23 -13.38
N LYS A 120 3.94 -8.49 -12.83
CA LYS A 120 3.62 -9.71 -12.11
C LYS A 120 3.91 -10.97 -12.93
N LEU A 121 3.60 -10.95 -14.23
CA LEU A 121 3.78 -12.12 -15.10
C LEU A 121 5.25 -12.48 -15.27
N GLN A 122 6.15 -11.51 -15.22
CA GLN A 122 7.58 -11.75 -15.34
C GLN A 122 8.15 -12.50 -14.14
N HIS A 123 7.55 -12.33 -12.98
CA HIS A 123 7.99 -13.00 -11.75
C HIS A 123 7.53 -14.45 -11.66
N MET A 124 6.55 -14.82 -12.43
CA MET A 124 6.02 -16.17 -12.41
C MET A 124 6.75 -17.14 -13.35
N GLN A 125 7.68 -16.62 -14.12
CA GLN A 125 8.44 -17.43 -15.09
C GLN A 125 9.79 -17.89 -14.48
#